data_f64d2305e76145dbfbe042d93c4aa735
#
_entry.id   f64d2305e76145dbfbe042d93c4aa735
#
_cell.length_a   1.000
_cell.length_b   1.000
_cell.length_c   1.000
_cell.angle_alpha   90.00
_cell.angle_beta   90.00
_cell.angle_gamma   90.00
#
_symmetry.space_group_name_H-M   'P 1'
#
loop_
_entity.id
_entity.type
_entity.pdbx_description
1 polymer ?
#
loop_
_entity_poly.entity_id
_entity_poly.type
_entity_poly.pdbx_seq_one_letter_code
_entity_poly.pdbx_strand_id
1 'polypeptide(L)'
;AVGVGGLIGGVVAALLVTRGNLGLYFAAGLIGWGLPIALIAGITRPWFAIAMFFVIGIANVPLDVACLTLLQRLAPDAVQGRVFGALETSFSVAIALGAAAAPALLSAFGTDTTLIAFGLLLPALVVVSLPVLRGLDVGISSPERAAAVRAVPFFAPLPEPTVERIASLLGSATVDAGSVVVRQGDAGDLFYLVETGELVVDRDGEQLATLGPGEYFGEIALVRDVPRTATVRAAQDSTLLTLERDEFIAAVTGHAPSREAADAVVMARLSGLRAGAGSL
;
A
#
# COMPACT_ATOMS: atom_id res chain seq x y z
N ALA A 1 -30.13 2.37 17.54
CA ALA A 1 -29.45 1.22 16.92
C ALA A 1 -28.12 1.68 16.27
N VAL A 2 -28.15 2.64 15.34
CA VAL A 2 -26.94 3.13 14.61
C VAL A 2 -25.84 3.61 15.56
N GLY A 3 -26.14 4.42 16.57
CA GLY A 3 -25.13 4.93 17.50
C GLY A 3 -24.43 3.84 18.32
N VAL A 4 -25.17 2.81 18.77
CA VAL A 4 -24.56 1.68 19.49
C VAL A 4 -23.72 0.84 18.53
N GLY A 5 -24.16 0.63 17.29
CA GLY A 5 -23.37 0.00 16.25
C GLY A 5 -22.08 0.76 15.98
N GLY A 6 -22.14 2.11 15.93
CA GLY A 6 -20.97 2.97 15.74
C GLY A 6 -19.91 2.85 16.82
N LEU A 7 -20.27 2.62 18.09
CA LEU A 7 -19.29 2.35 19.15
C LEU A 7 -18.47 1.08 18.88
N ILE A 8 -19.16 0.01 18.46
CA ILE A 8 -18.49 -1.24 18.06
C ILE A 8 -17.65 -1.00 16.79
N GLY A 9 -18.22 -0.28 15.82
CA GLY A 9 -17.51 0.11 14.60
C GLY A 9 -16.21 0.89 14.87
N GLY A 10 -16.18 1.74 15.90
CA GLY A 10 -14.98 2.45 16.34
C GLY A 10 -13.87 1.51 16.83
N VAL A 11 -14.22 0.50 17.60
CA VAL A 11 -13.27 -0.54 18.05
C VAL A 11 -12.75 -1.33 16.83
N VAL A 12 -13.64 -1.71 15.93
CA VAL A 12 -13.28 -2.41 14.69
C VAL A 12 -12.35 -1.54 13.84
N ALA A 13 -12.65 -0.26 13.65
CA ALA A 13 -11.80 0.67 12.90
C ALA A 13 -10.39 0.76 13.50
N ALA A 14 -10.27 0.90 14.83
CA ALA A 14 -8.98 0.96 15.50
C ALA A 14 -8.11 -0.29 15.28
N LEU A 15 -8.73 -1.48 15.22
CA LEU A 15 -8.05 -2.74 14.95
C LEU A 15 -7.68 -2.91 13.47
N LEU A 16 -8.42 -2.29 12.55
CA LEU A 16 -8.25 -2.45 11.12
C LEU A 16 -7.23 -1.46 10.53
N VAL A 17 -7.10 -0.26 11.08
CA VAL A 17 -6.15 0.77 10.62
C VAL A 17 -4.71 0.28 10.60
N THR A 18 -4.35 -0.66 11.48
CA THR A 18 -3.00 -1.24 11.56
C THR A 18 -2.72 -2.32 10.53
N ARG A 19 -3.73 -2.80 9.78
CA ARG A 19 -3.62 -4.00 8.92
C ARG A 19 -3.44 -3.73 7.42
N GLY A 20 -3.29 -2.51 6.97
CA GLY A 20 -2.83 -2.20 5.61
C GLY A 20 -3.84 -2.35 4.45
N ASN A 21 -4.98 -3.02 4.62
CA ASN A 21 -5.96 -3.30 3.54
C ASN A 21 -7.10 -2.27 3.50
N LEU A 22 -6.77 -0.98 3.43
CA LEU A 22 -7.77 0.11 3.52
C LEU A 22 -8.81 0.09 2.38
N GLY A 23 -8.40 -0.28 1.16
CA GLY A 23 -9.31 -0.40 0.03
C GLY A 23 -10.37 -1.50 0.24
N LEU A 24 -9.97 -2.64 0.82
CA LEU A 24 -10.87 -3.73 1.15
C LEU A 24 -11.84 -3.34 2.29
N TYR A 25 -11.37 -2.62 3.30
CA TYR A 25 -12.22 -2.14 4.41
C TYR A 25 -13.21 -1.07 3.94
N PHE A 26 -12.79 -0.18 3.04
CA PHE A 26 -13.65 0.76 2.38
C PHE A 26 -14.75 0.06 1.58
N ALA A 27 -14.40 -0.96 0.79
CA ALA A 27 -15.34 -1.78 0.03
C ALA A 27 -16.34 -2.51 0.96
N ALA A 28 -15.85 -3.14 2.03
CA ALA A 28 -16.68 -3.83 3.02
C ALA A 28 -17.65 -2.85 3.73
N GLY A 29 -17.19 -1.64 4.03
CA GLY A 29 -18.01 -0.58 4.60
C GLY A 29 -19.16 -0.15 3.68
N LEU A 30 -18.89 0.05 2.38
CA LEU A 30 -19.91 0.38 1.38
C LEU A 30 -20.96 -0.74 1.22
N ILE A 31 -20.53 -2.00 1.23
CA ILE A 31 -21.43 -3.16 1.20
C ILE A 31 -22.25 -3.21 2.49
N GLY A 32 -21.59 -3.01 3.65
CA GLY A 32 -22.24 -2.99 4.97
C GLY A 32 -23.21 -1.82 5.17
N TRP A 33 -23.11 -0.78 4.33
CA TRP A 33 -24.06 0.34 4.28
C TRP A 33 -25.21 0.04 3.32
N GLY A 34 -24.93 -0.39 2.11
CA GLY A 34 -25.93 -0.55 1.06
C GLY A 34 -26.80 -1.80 1.23
N LEU A 35 -26.21 -2.96 1.48
CA LEU A 35 -26.92 -4.22 1.54
C LEU A 35 -28.03 -4.26 2.63
N PRO A 36 -27.81 -3.77 3.86
CA PRO A 36 -28.86 -3.69 4.86
C PRO A 36 -30.06 -2.84 4.45
N ILE A 37 -29.82 -1.72 3.72
CA ILE A 37 -30.89 -0.86 3.20
C ILE A 37 -31.77 -1.65 2.21
N ALA A 38 -31.15 -2.40 1.29
CA ALA A 38 -31.90 -3.23 0.34
C ALA A 38 -32.68 -4.35 1.05
N LEU A 39 -32.11 -4.95 2.10
CA LEU A 39 -32.76 -6.05 2.85
C LEU A 39 -33.96 -5.57 3.66
N ILE A 40 -34.00 -4.33 4.13
CA ILE A 40 -35.13 -3.77 4.87
C ILE A 40 -36.39 -3.79 4.00
N ALA A 41 -36.29 -3.56 2.70
CA ALA A 41 -37.42 -3.54 1.78
C ALA A 41 -38.21 -4.86 1.73
N GLY A 42 -37.54 -6.01 1.92
CA GLY A 42 -38.20 -7.32 1.85
C GLY A 42 -38.85 -7.79 3.16
N ILE A 43 -38.59 -7.13 4.29
CA ILE A 43 -38.98 -7.62 5.61
C ILE A 43 -39.63 -6.51 6.45
N THR A 44 -40.94 -6.58 6.60
CA THR A 44 -41.75 -5.56 7.31
C THR A 44 -41.73 -5.66 8.84
N ARG A 45 -40.76 -6.40 9.42
CA ARG A 45 -40.64 -6.58 10.87
C ARG A 45 -39.78 -5.48 11.50
N PRO A 46 -40.31 -4.70 12.48
CA PRO A 46 -39.57 -3.58 13.07
C PRO A 46 -38.24 -3.96 13.69
N TRP A 47 -38.15 -5.14 14.35
CA TRP A 47 -36.91 -5.61 14.95
C TRP A 47 -35.82 -5.88 13.89
N PHE A 48 -36.22 -6.32 12.70
CA PHE A 48 -35.29 -6.55 11.59
C PHE A 48 -34.71 -5.23 11.08
N ALA A 49 -35.51 -4.21 10.91
CA ALA A 49 -35.04 -2.86 10.56
C ALA A 49 -34.04 -2.32 11.63
N ILE A 50 -34.36 -2.51 12.91
CA ILE A 50 -33.46 -2.14 14.03
C ILE A 50 -32.13 -2.86 13.93
N ALA A 51 -32.13 -4.17 13.63
CA ALA A 51 -30.92 -4.97 13.44
C ALA A 51 -30.10 -4.48 12.23
N MET A 52 -30.74 -4.16 11.12
CA MET A 52 -30.05 -3.63 9.91
C MET A 52 -29.44 -2.24 10.17
N PHE A 53 -30.14 -1.37 10.88
CA PHE A 53 -29.56 -0.08 11.29
C PHE A 53 -28.38 -0.24 12.27
N PHE A 54 -28.37 -1.28 13.08
CA PHE A 54 -27.23 -1.60 13.93
C PHE A 54 -26.01 -2.03 13.08
N VAL A 55 -26.23 -2.87 12.06
CA VAL A 55 -25.17 -3.28 11.10
C VAL A 55 -24.62 -2.06 10.34
N ILE A 56 -25.51 -1.17 9.86
CA ILE A 56 -25.09 0.09 9.23
C ILE A 56 -24.20 0.90 10.18
N GLY A 57 -24.58 1.00 11.47
CA GLY A 57 -23.77 1.69 12.48
C GLY A 57 -22.38 1.10 12.64
N ILE A 58 -22.26 -0.23 12.65
CA ILE A 58 -20.94 -0.91 12.72
C ILE A 58 -20.10 -0.60 11.49
N ALA A 59 -20.70 -0.59 10.29
CA ALA A 59 -19.99 -0.37 9.03
C ALA A 59 -19.59 1.11 8.81
N ASN A 60 -20.30 2.06 9.41
CA ASN A 60 -20.13 3.49 9.18
C ASN A 60 -18.74 3.98 9.62
N VAL A 61 -18.33 3.70 10.85
CA VAL A 61 -17.08 4.23 11.40
C VAL A 61 -15.83 3.68 10.66
N PRO A 62 -15.69 2.37 10.40
CA PRO A 62 -14.59 1.87 9.56
C PRO A 62 -14.58 2.46 8.14
N LEU A 63 -15.76 2.71 7.55
CA LEU A 63 -15.87 3.33 6.24
C LEU A 63 -15.34 4.76 6.25
N ASP A 64 -15.76 5.58 7.22
CA ASP A 64 -15.31 6.96 7.37
C ASP A 64 -13.80 7.03 7.62
N VAL A 65 -13.28 6.21 8.53
CA VAL A 65 -11.85 6.13 8.85
C VAL A 65 -11.04 5.70 7.62
N ALA A 66 -11.49 4.67 6.88
CA ALA A 66 -10.81 4.22 5.67
C ALA A 66 -10.83 5.31 4.59
N CYS A 67 -11.96 5.98 4.36
CA CYS A 67 -12.11 7.06 3.40
C CYS A 67 -11.15 8.22 3.70
N LEU A 68 -11.18 8.72 4.94
CA LEU A 68 -10.36 9.84 5.36
C LEU A 68 -8.86 9.49 5.32
N THR A 69 -8.49 8.28 5.76
CA THR A 69 -7.10 7.82 5.75
C THR A 69 -6.58 7.67 4.32
N LEU A 70 -7.36 7.08 3.41
CA LEU A 70 -7.00 6.97 2.00
C LEU A 70 -6.81 8.36 1.38
N LEU A 71 -7.72 9.29 1.68
CA LEU A 71 -7.65 10.65 1.15
C LEU A 71 -6.41 11.40 1.65
N GLN A 72 -6.09 11.27 2.95
CA GLN A 72 -4.89 11.86 3.54
C GLN A 72 -3.60 11.28 2.95
N ARG A 73 -3.58 10.00 2.63
CA ARG A 73 -2.40 9.34 2.04
C ARG A 73 -2.21 9.67 0.56
N LEU A 74 -3.31 9.82 -0.20
CA LEU A 74 -3.27 10.06 -1.64
C LEU A 74 -3.14 11.54 -2.01
N ALA A 75 -3.60 12.47 -1.14
CA ALA A 75 -3.57 13.90 -1.42
C ALA A 75 -2.26 14.53 -0.90
N PRO A 76 -1.46 15.20 -1.75
CA PRO A 76 -0.32 15.99 -1.31
C PRO A 76 -0.72 17.06 -0.30
N ASP A 77 0.12 17.33 0.70
CA ASP A 77 -0.14 18.28 1.79
C ASP A 77 -0.62 19.67 1.30
N ALA A 78 -0.05 20.14 0.19
CA ALA A 78 -0.37 21.44 -0.40
C ALA A 78 -1.83 21.57 -0.87
N VAL A 79 -2.53 20.47 -1.11
CA VAL A 79 -3.92 20.47 -1.64
C VAL A 79 -4.92 19.79 -0.72
N GLN A 80 -4.49 19.22 0.41
CA GLN A 80 -5.37 18.49 1.33
C GLN A 80 -6.60 19.31 1.75
N GLY A 81 -6.42 20.55 2.15
CA GLY A 81 -7.55 21.41 2.55
C GLY A 81 -8.59 21.61 1.44
N ARG A 82 -8.16 21.70 0.18
CA ARG A 82 -9.08 21.81 -0.96
C ARG A 82 -9.83 20.50 -1.21
N VAL A 83 -9.15 19.38 -1.09
CA VAL A 83 -9.72 18.04 -1.29
C VAL A 83 -10.77 17.76 -0.21
N PHE A 84 -10.45 18.03 1.06
CA PHE A 84 -11.42 17.88 2.16
C PHE A 84 -12.62 18.82 2.01
N GLY A 85 -12.40 20.10 1.64
CA GLY A 85 -13.47 21.04 1.37
C GLY A 85 -14.39 20.60 0.21
N ALA A 86 -13.82 20.05 -0.86
CA ALA A 86 -14.58 19.50 -1.97
C ALA A 86 -15.40 18.26 -1.54
N LEU A 87 -14.83 17.38 -0.72
CA LEU A 87 -15.52 16.21 -0.19
C LEU A 87 -16.74 16.60 0.66
N GLU A 88 -16.55 17.49 1.63
CA GLU A 88 -17.62 17.99 2.51
C GLU A 88 -18.73 18.70 1.72
N THR A 89 -18.34 19.50 0.72
CA THR A 89 -19.30 20.16 -0.16
C THR A 89 -20.09 19.11 -0.97
N SER A 90 -19.41 18.09 -1.50
CA SER A 90 -20.07 17.02 -2.25
C SER A 90 -21.06 16.23 -1.38
N PHE A 91 -20.71 15.92 -0.13
CA PHE A 91 -21.63 15.29 0.82
C PHE A 91 -22.87 16.15 1.09
N SER A 92 -22.65 17.45 1.35
CA SER A 92 -23.75 18.37 1.61
C SER A 92 -24.71 18.49 0.42
N VAL A 93 -24.16 18.60 -0.79
CA VAL A 93 -24.95 18.66 -2.03
C VAL A 93 -25.69 17.34 -2.26
N ALA A 94 -25.02 16.19 -2.07
CA ALA A 94 -25.64 14.88 -2.23
C ALA A 94 -26.80 14.66 -1.26
N ILE A 95 -26.65 15.08 0.02
CA ILE A 95 -27.72 15.02 1.02
C ILE A 95 -28.92 15.90 0.61
N ALA A 96 -28.65 17.13 0.17
CA ALA A 96 -29.70 18.04 -0.25
C ALA A 96 -30.48 17.52 -1.48
N LEU A 97 -29.74 17.03 -2.49
CA LEU A 97 -30.38 16.44 -3.69
C LEU A 97 -31.13 15.15 -3.35
N GLY A 98 -30.59 14.30 -2.48
CA GLY A 98 -31.24 13.08 -2.03
C GLY A 98 -32.54 13.38 -1.28
N ALA A 99 -32.53 14.36 -0.35
CA ALA A 99 -33.70 14.77 0.39
C ALA A 99 -34.80 15.37 -0.52
N ALA A 100 -34.43 16.15 -1.53
CA ALA A 100 -35.35 16.73 -2.50
C ALA A 100 -35.93 15.68 -3.46
N ALA A 101 -35.13 14.69 -3.89
CA ALA A 101 -35.57 13.67 -4.83
C ALA A 101 -36.36 12.52 -4.18
N ALA A 102 -36.12 12.22 -2.89
CA ALA A 102 -36.71 11.07 -2.21
C ALA A 102 -38.26 11.01 -2.29
N PRO A 103 -39.06 12.09 -2.04
CA PRO A 103 -40.50 12.04 -2.14
C PRO A 103 -40.99 11.67 -3.53
N ALA A 104 -40.34 12.21 -4.59
CA ALA A 104 -40.70 11.93 -5.97
C ALA A 104 -40.38 10.48 -6.35
N LEU A 105 -39.23 9.95 -5.92
CA LEU A 105 -38.82 8.56 -6.17
C LEU A 105 -39.78 7.59 -5.43
N LEU A 106 -40.10 7.86 -4.18
CA LEU A 106 -41.01 7.04 -3.39
C LEU A 106 -42.43 7.01 -3.98
N SER A 107 -42.91 8.14 -4.51
CA SER A 107 -44.22 8.22 -5.16
C SER A 107 -44.26 7.52 -6.52
N ALA A 108 -43.15 7.57 -7.29
CA ALA A 108 -43.08 6.99 -8.64
C ALA A 108 -42.84 5.47 -8.62
N PHE A 109 -41.95 4.98 -7.74
CA PHE A 109 -41.45 3.59 -7.77
C PHE A 109 -41.88 2.78 -6.53
N GLY A 110 -42.45 3.42 -5.52
CA GLY A 110 -42.79 2.81 -4.24
C GLY A 110 -41.57 2.65 -3.33
N THR A 111 -41.85 2.38 -2.05
CA THR A 111 -40.81 2.32 -1.00
C THR A 111 -39.84 1.18 -1.23
N ASP A 112 -40.33 -0.04 -1.48
CA ASP A 112 -39.49 -1.24 -1.58
C ASP A 112 -38.54 -1.17 -2.78
N THR A 113 -39.04 -0.79 -3.95
CA THR A 113 -38.24 -0.64 -5.16
C THR A 113 -37.16 0.41 -4.97
N THR A 114 -37.50 1.54 -4.35
CA THR A 114 -36.53 2.62 -4.08
C THR A 114 -35.42 2.15 -3.13
N LEU A 115 -35.79 1.48 -2.02
CA LEU A 115 -34.80 0.96 -1.06
C LEU A 115 -33.89 -0.09 -1.68
N ILE A 116 -34.43 -1.02 -2.50
CA ILE A 116 -33.65 -2.03 -3.19
C ILE A 116 -32.68 -1.37 -4.18
N ALA A 117 -33.18 -0.44 -5.02
CA ALA A 117 -32.35 0.22 -6.02
C ALA A 117 -31.17 0.99 -5.39
N PHE A 118 -31.43 1.81 -4.39
CA PHE A 118 -30.38 2.58 -3.72
C PHE A 118 -29.49 1.71 -2.83
N GLY A 119 -30.05 0.70 -2.16
CA GLY A 119 -29.29 -0.22 -1.33
C GLY A 119 -28.32 -1.09 -2.14
N LEU A 120 -28.68 -1.50 -3.36
CA LEU A 120 -27.80 -2.28 -4.24
C LEU A 120 -26.81 -1.43 -5.04
N LEU A 121 -27.04 -0.11 -5.16
CA LEU A 121 -26.16 0.79 -5.88
C LEU A 121 -24.73 0.78 -5.32
N LEU A 122 -24.57 0.84 -3.99
CA LEU A 122 -23.25 0.84 -3.35
C LEU A 122 -22.50 -0.49 -3.55
N PRO A 123 -23.09 -1.67 -3.28
CA PRO A 123 -22.46 -2.94 -3.61
C PRO A 123 -22.10 -3.09 -5.10
N ALA A 124 -22.96 -2.62 -6.01
CA ALA A 124 -22.69 -2.64 -7.44
C ALA A 124 -21.46 -1.77 -7.80
N LEU A 125 -21.37 -0.57 -7.25
CA LEU A 125 -20.20 0.31 -7.42
C LEU A 125 -18.93 -0.35 -6.88
N VAL A 126 -18.99 -1.05 -5.74
CA VAL A 126 -17.83 -1.79 -5.21
C VAL A 126 -17.37 -2.85 -6.19
N VAL A 127 -18.28 -3.64 -6.78
CA VAL A 127 -17.91 -4.68 -7.76
C VAL A 127 -17.20 -4.08 -8.97
N VAL A 128 -17.70 -2.95 -9.49
CA VAL A 128 -17.09 -2.26 -10.64
C VAL A 128 -15.73 -1.65 -10.28
N SER A 129 -15.59 -1.11 -9.06
CA SER A 129 -14.37 -0.45 -8.60
C SER A 129 -13.35 -1.41 -7.98
N LEU A 130 -13.66 -2.69 -7.84
CA LEU A 130 -12.82 -3.68 -7.15
C LEU A 130 -11.38 -3.76 -7.70
N PRO A 131 -11.13 -3.70 -9.03
CA PRO A 131 -9.78 -3.69 -9.57
C PRO A 131 -8.97 -2.46 -9.10
N VAL A 132 -9.62 -1.29 -9.09
CA VAL A 132 -9.00 -0.03 -8.64
C VAL A 132 -8.75 -0.06 -7.13
N LEU A 133 -9.72 -0.53 -6.34
CA LEU A 133 -9.60 -0.61 -4.88
C LEU A 133 -8.48 -1.56 -4.45
N ARG A 134 -8.30 -2.67 -5.15
CA ARG A 134 -7.16 -3.59 -4.91
C ARG A 134 -5.82 -2.96 -5.30
N GLY A 135 -5.80 -2.13 -6.34
CA GLY A 135 -4.60 -1.37 -6.74
C GLY A 135 -4.19 -0.31 -5.72
N LEU A 136 -5.14 0.27 -4.98
CA LEU A 136 -4.85 1.24 -3.91
C LEU A 136 -4.13 0.61 -2.72
N ASP A 137 -4.39 -0.66 -2.42
CA ASP A 137 -3.73 -1.38 -1.32
C ASP A 137 -2.25 -1.70 -1.64
N VAL A 138 -1.89 -1.75 -2.92
CA VAL A 138 -0.48 -1.96 -3.36
C VAL A 138 0.41 -0.75 -3.04
N GLY A 139 -0.17 0.47 -2.96
CA GLY A 139 0.54 1.69 -2.56
C GLY A 139 0.63 1.91 -1.05
N ILE A 140 0.01 1.05 -0.23
CA ILE A 140 0.08 1.12 1.23
C ILE A 140 1.19 0.18 1.67
N SER A 141 2.27 0.75 2.21
CA SER A 141 3.36 -0.05 2.77
C SER A 141 2.81 -0.98 3.85
N SER A 142 2.94 -2.29 3.66
CA SER A 142 2.70 -3.22 4.77
C SER A 142 3.72 -2.93 5.87
N PRO A 143 3.37 -3.10 7.17
CA PRO A 143 4.33 -2.97 8.26
C PRO A 143 5.59 -3.84 8.03
N GLU A 144 5.45 -4.96 7.34
CA GLU A 144 6.54 -5.86 6.96
C GLU A 144 7.51 -5.21 5.96
N ARG A 145 6.99 -4.49 4.95
CA ARG A 145 7.83 -3.76 3.99
C ARG A 145 8.54 -2.58 4.63
N ALA A 146 7.87 -1.85 5.52
CA ALA A 146 8.50 -0.77 6.28
C ALA A 146 9.62 -1.31 7.19
N ALA A 147 9.39 -2.45 7.85
CA ALA A 147 10.42 -3.14 8.64
C ALA A 147 11.59 -3.61 7.77
N ALA A 148 11.32 -4.15 6.57
CA ALA A 148 12.36 -4.57 5.62
C ALA A 148 13.21 -3.38 5.14
N VAL A 149 12.59 -2.24 4.86
CA VAL A 149 13.31 -0.99 4.53
C VAL A 149 14.19 -0.55 5.70
N ARG A 150 13.69 -0.56 6.94
CA ARG A 150 14.48 -0.20 8.14
C ARG A 150 15.65 -1.12 8.41
N ALA A 151 15.56 -2.37 8.02
CA ALA A 151 16.65 -3.33 8.21
C ALA A 151 17.87 -2.98 7.33
N VAL A 152 17.69 -2.19 6.27
CA VAL A 152 18.79 -1.73 5.41
C VAL A 152 19.56 -0.60 6.12
N PRO A 153 20.87 -0.72 6.35
CA PRO A 153 21.65 0.21 7.18
C PRO A 153 21.54 1.69 6.78
N PHE A 154 21.49 1.99 5.49
CA PHE A 154 21.39 3.38 5.02
C PHE A 154 19.95 3.93 4.97
N PHE A 155 18.95 3.10 5.16
CA PHE A 155 17.57 3.54 5.36
C PHE A 155 17.18 3.63 6.84
N ALA A 156 17.90 2.94 7.73
CA ALA A 156 17.64 2.95 9.16
C ALA A 156 17.60 4.35 9.80
N PRO A 157 18.45 5.34 9.41
CA PRO A 157 18.42 6.68 9.97
C PRO A 157 17.26 7.55 9.47
N LEU A 158 16.50 7.10 8.46
CA LEU A 158 15.42 7.91 7.87
C LEU A 158 14.23 8.11 8.83
N PRO A 159 13.58 9.28 8.77
CA PRO A 159 12.33 9.51 9.49
C PRO A 159 11.23 8.53 9.05
N GLU A 160 10.32 8.20 9.99
CA GLU A 160 9.20 7.26 9.75
C GLU A 160 8.41 7.54 8.47
N PRO A 161 7.98 8.79 8.19
CA PRO A 161 7.21 9.06 6.97
C PRO A 161 7.98 8.77 5.68
N THR A 162 9.32 8.94 5.71
CA THR A 162 10.18 8.63 4.56
C THR A 162 10.33 7.13 4.38
N VAL A 163 10.47 6.35 5.46
CA VAL A 163 10.51 4.88 5.42
C VAL A 163 9.19 4.32 4.87
N GLU A 164 8.05 4.82 5.35
CA GLU A 164 6.72 4.43 4.84
C GLU A 164 6.57 4.75 3.35
N ARG A 165 7.01 5.93 2.93
CA ARG A 165 6.99 6.32 1.52
C ARG A 165 7.85 5.39 0.67
N ILE A 166 9.09 5.08 1.06
CA ILE A 166 9.96 4.14 0.35
C ILE A 166 9.30 2.76 0.27
N ALA A 167 8.78 2.27 1.39
CA ALA A 167 8.10 0.98 1.47
C ALA A 167 6.87 0.91 0.55
N SER A 168 6.16 2.03 0.34
CA SER A 168 5.03 2.13 -0.60
C SER A 168 5.45 2.16 -2.08
N LEU A 169 6.67 2.62 -2.35
CA LEU A 169 7.24 2.67 -3.71
C LEU A 169 7.94 1.38 -4.13
N LEU A 170 8.15 0.45 -3.19
CA LEU A 170 8.77 -0.85 -3.50
C LEU A 170 7.90 -1.65 -4.47
N GLY A 171 8.45 -1.91 -5.65
CA GLY A 171 7.95 -2.93 -6.57
C GLY A 171 8.24 -4.34 -6.04
N SER A 172 7.62 -5.35 -6.65
CA SER A 172 7.89 -6.76 -6.39
C SER A 172 8.18 -7.47 -7.71
N ALA A 173 9.26 -8.25 -7.76
CA ALA A 173 9.65 -9.04 -8.90
C ALA A 173 9.94 -10.48 -8.47
N THR A 174 9.32 -11.45 -9.14
CA THR A 174 9.61 -12.88 -8.97
C THR A 174 10.64 -13.31 -10.00
N VAL A 175 11.60 -14.12 -9.58
CA VAL A 175 12.71 -14.59 -10.41
C VAL A 175 12.85 -16.10 -10.22
N ASP A 176 12.81 -16.84 -11.32
CA ASP A 176 12.95 -18.29 -11.31
C ASP A 176 14.40 -18.70 -11.03
N ALA A 177 14.59 -19.86 -10.40
CA ALA A 177 15.91 -20.45 -10.14
C ALA A 177 16.79 -20.50 -11.42
N GLY A 178 18.06 -20.12 -11.29
CA GLY A 178 19.04 -20.06 -12.38
C GLY A 178 18.98 -18.79 -13.24
N SER A 179 17.95 -17.95 -13.09
CA SER A 179 17.84 -16.70 -13.85
C SER A 179 18.83 -15.64 -13.38
N VAL A 180 19.33 -14.85 -14.32
CA VAL A 180 20.20 -13.71 -14.04
C VAL A 180 19.34 -12.47 -13.78
N VAL A 181 19.48 -11.88 -12.59
CA VAL A 181 18.78 -10.66 -12.19
C VAL A 181 19.49 -9.42 -12.73
N VAL A 182 20.80 -9.36 -12.54
CA VAL A 182 21.66 -8.29 -13.07
C VAL A 182 22.97 -8.90 -13.58
N ARG A 183 23.54 -8.31 -14.63
CA ARG A 183 24.84 -8.72 -15.18
C ARG A 183 25.90 -7.68 -14.87
N GLN A 184 27.12 -8.15 -14.56
CA GLN A 184 28.28 -7.28 -14.46
C GLN A 184 28.47 -6.46 -15.74
N GLY A 185 28.69 -5.16 -15.59
CA GLY A 185 28.88 -4.23 -16.70
C GLY A 185 27.61 -3.58 -17.23
N ASP A 186 26.42 -4.09 -16.92
CA ASP A 186 25.15 -3.47 -17.31
C ASP A 186 24.90 -2.14 -16.57
N ALA A 187 24.10 -1.25 -17.14
CA ALA A 187 23.61 -0.07 -16.44
C ALA A 187 22.74 -0.48 -15.25
N GLY A 188 22.79 0.28 -14.17
CA GLY A 188 22.05 -0.02 -12.95
C GLY A 188 20.98 1.02 -12.67
N ASP A 189 19.69 0.67 -12.81
CA ASP A 189 18.54 1.56 -12.59
C ASP A 189 17.69 1.17 -11.38
N LEU A 190 17.93 0.01 -10.78
CA LEU A 190 17.16 -0.51 -9.64
C LEU A 190 18.07 -0.90 -8.48
N PHE A 191 17.58 -0.63 -7.27
CA PHE A 191 18.03 -1.25 -6.03
C PHE A 191 17.16 -2.47 -5.75
N TYR A 192 17.73 -3.51 -5.17
CA TYR A 192 17.07 -4.77 -4.87
C TYR A 192 17.25 -5.16 -3.40
N LEU A 193 16.16 -5.61 -2.77
CA LEU A 193 16.11 -6.21 -1.45
C LEU A 193 15.51 -7.62 -1.58
N VAL A 194 16.15 -8.63 -1.02
CA VAL A 194 15.65 -10.01 -1.07
C VAL A 194 14.51 -10.17 -0.07
N GLU A 195 13.31 -10.47 -0.54
CA GLU A 195 12.15 -10.77 0.30
C GLU A 195 12.10 -12.25 0.66
N THR A 196 12.27 -13.12 -0.35
CA THR A 196 12.36 -14.57 -0.18
C THR A 196 13.34 -15.15 -1.19
N GLY A 197 13.87 -16.33 -0.89
CA GLY A 197 14.77 -17.04 -1.79
C GLY A 197 16.24 -16.81 -1.46
N GLU A 198 17.11 -17.16 -2.41
CA GLU A 198 18.56 -17.10 -2.29
C GLU A 198 19.18 -16.70 -3.62
N LEU A 199 20.15 -15.80 -3.59
CA LEU A 199 20.85 -15.29 -4.76
C LEU A 199 22.36 -15.48 -4.61
N VAL A 200 23.02 -15.77 -5.69
CA VAL A 200 24.48 -15.85 -5.77
C VAL A 200 25.00 -14.63 -6.50
N VAL A 201 26.02 -14.00 -5.91
CA VAL A 201 26.75 -12.89 -6.48
C VAL A 201 28.08 -13.42 -7.01
N ASP A 202 28.31 -13.25 -8.30
CA ASP A 202 29.58 -13.61 -8.94
C ASP A 202 30.21 -12.41 -9.66
N ARG A 203 31.53 -12.43 -9.76
CA ARG A 203 32.33 -11.46 -10.50
C ARG A 203 33.46 -12.17 -11.23
N ASP A 204 33.52 -11.94 -12.52
CA ASP A 204 34.57 -12.54 -13.39
C ASP A 204 34.61 -14.09 -13.29
N GLY A 205 33.45 -14.71 -12.94
CA GLY A 205 33.30 -16.16 -12.77
C GLY A 205 33.63 -16.68 -11.36
N GLU A 206 34.00 -15.81 -10.42
CA GLU A 206 34.23 -16.15 -9.03
C GLU A 206 33.06 -15.79 -8.16
N GLN A 207 32.57 -16.73 -7.34
CA GLN A 207 31.50 -16.48 -6.41
C GLN A 207 31.98 -15.63 -5.22
N LEU A 208 31.40 -14.45 -5.03
CA LEU A 208 31.77 -13.51 -3.97
C LEU A 208 30.93 -13.67 -2.71
N ALA A 209 29.62 -13.90 -2.89
CA ALA A 209 28.68 -13.96 -1.79
C ALA A 209 27.41 -14.71 -2.18
N THR A 210 26.66 -15.10 -1.15
CA THR A 210 25.26 -15.55 -1.27
C THR A 210 24.39 -14.58 -0.49
N LEU A 211 23.25 -14.18 -1.06
CA LEU A 211 22.31 -13.24 -0.47
C LEU A 211 21.01 -13.94 -0.16
N GLY A 212 20.58 -13.85 1.09
CA GLY A 212 19.31 -14.38 1.59
C GLY A 212 18.28 -13.27 1.94
N PRO A 213 17.13 -13.64 2.52
CA PRO A 213 16.10 -12.70 2.92
C PRO A 213 16.63 -11.60 3.84
N GLY A 214 16.25 -10.34 3.54
CA GLY A 214 16.73 -9.14 4.24
C GLY A 214 18.05 -8.57 3.73
N GLU A 215 18.75 -9.28 2.85
CA GLU A 215 19.97 -8.77 2.21
C GLU A 215 19.64 -8.04 0.90
N TYR A 216 20.54 -7.18 0.45
CA TYR A 216 20.30 -6.25 -0.65
C TYR A 216 21.50 -6.13 -1.58
N PHE A 217 21.25 -5.66 -2.81
CA PHE A 217 22.29 -5.42 -3.81
C PHE A 217 21.89 -4.32 -4.80
N GLY A 218 22.85 -3.88 -5.59
CA GLY A 218 22.68 -2.88 -6.64
C GLY A 218 22.93 -1.44 -6.18
N GLU A 219 23.16 -1.19 -4.89
CA GLU A 219 23.43 0.12 -4.30
C GLU A 219 24.72 0.75 -4.81
N ILE A 220 25.78 -0.05 -5.09
CA ILE A 220 27.07 0.45 -5.55
C ILE A 220 26.92 1.18 -6.88
N ALA A 221 26.22 0.57 -7.82
CA ALA A 221 25.97 1.14 -9.13
C ALA A 221 25.18 2.45 -9.04
N LEU A 222 24.23 2.55 -8.12
CA LEU A 222 23.39 3.73 -7.92
C LEU A 222 24.12 4.87 -7.20
N VAL A 223 24.83 4.56 -6.10
CA VAL A 223 25.54 5.57 -5.28
C VAL A 223 26.75 6.14 -6.02
N ARG A 224 27.48 5.32 -6.77
CA ARG A 224 28.72 5.71 -7.47
C ARG A 224 28.52 6.09 -8.93
N ASP A 225 27.32 5.92 -9.45
CA ASP A 225 26.99 6.14 -10.86
C ASP A 225 27.95 5.38 -11.81
N VAL A 226 28.06 4.08 -11.55
CA VAL A 226 28.90 3.15 -12.31
C VAL A 226 28.10 1.95 -12.78
N PRO A 227 28.55 1.21 -13.81
CA PRO A 227 27.94 -0.05 -14.20
C PRO A 227 27.89 -1.07 -13.05
N ARG A 228 27.02 -2.08 -13.16
CA ARG A 228 26.93 -3.20 -12.21
C ARG A 228 28.31 -3.83 -11.96
N THR A 229 28.71 -3.93 -10.71
CA THR A 229 30.04 -4.41 -10.32
C THR A 229 30.16 -5.92 -10.26
N ALA A 230 29.04 -6.64 -10.29
CA ALA A 230 28.96 -8.09 -10.25
C ALA A 230 27.69 -8.57 -10.94
N THR A 231 27.65 -9.86 -11.30
CA THR A 231 26.47 -10.58 -11.77
C THR A 231 25.74 -11.16 -10.55
N VAL A 232 24.41 -11.04 -10.51
CA VAL A 232 23.56 -11.66 -9.48
C VAL A 232 22.57 -12.61 -10.15
N ARG A 233 22.58 -13.85 -9.68
CA ARG A 233 21.75 -14.95 -10.21
C ARG A 233 20.93 -15.56 -9.09
N ALA A 234 19.69 -15.91 -9.36
CA ALA A 234 18.84 -16.65 -8.42
C ALA A 234 19.34 -18.10 -8.28
N ALA A 235 19.66 -18.52 -7.06
CA ALA A 235 20.00 -19.91 -6.75
C ALA A 235 18.73 -20.78 -6.62
N GLN A 236 17.62 -20.17 -6.21
CA GLN A 236 16.29 -20.76 -6.11
C GLN A 236 15.23 -19.73 -6.49
N ASP A 237 13.98 -20.16 -6.66
CA ASP A 237 12.89 -19.24 -6.90
C ASP A 237 12.85 -18.16 -5.82
N SER A 238 12.90 -16.91 -6.22
CA SER A 238 13.13 -15.79 -5.32
C SER A 238 12.15 -14.66 -5.59
N THR A 239 11.75 -13.96 -4.55
CA THR A 239 10.99 -12.70 -4.63
C THR A 239 11.88 -11.55 -4.19
N LEU A 240 11.95 -10.52 -5.01
CA LEU A 240 12.75 -9.33 -4.79
C LEU A 240 11.86 -8.10 -4.67
N LEU A 241 12.13 -7.26 -3.68
CA LEU A 241 11.61 -5.92 -3.63
C LEU A 241 12.55 -5.00 -4.41
N THR A 242 11.98 -4.14 -5.26
CA THR A 242 12.75 -3.27 -6.15
C THR A 242 12.44 -1.81 -5.84
N LEU A 243 13.45 -0.93 -5.92
CA LEU A 243 13.29 0.52 -5.80
C LEU A 243 14.00 1.19 -6.98
N GLU A 244 13.28 2.10 -7.62
CA GLU A 244 13.78 2.90 -8.74
C GLU A 244 14.98 3.78 -8.31
N ARG A 245 15.91 4.02 -9.26
CA ARG A 245 17.14 4.82 -9.06
C ARG A 245 16.83 6.18 -8.41
N ASP A 246 15.89 6.93 -8.98
CA ASP A 246 15.61 8.30 -8.55
C ASP A 246 15.09 8.36 -7.13
N GLU A 247 14.21 7.42 -6.74
CA GLU A 247 13.67 7.30 -5.38
C GLU A 247 14.75 6.85 -4.38
N PHE A 248 15.61 5.90 -4.79
CA PHE A 248 16.74 5.45 -3.99
C PHE A 248 17.71 6.61 -3.73
N ILE A 249 18.12 7.32 -4.76
CA ILE A 249 19.05 8.45 -4.65
C ILE A 249 18.44 9.58 -3.81
N ALA A 250 17.16 9.93 -4.02
CA ALA A 250 16.48 10.93 -3.23
C ALA A 250 16.46 10.55 -1.73
N ALA A 251 16.19 9.30 -1.40
CA ALA A 251 16.18 8.81 -0.03
C ALA A 251 17.56 8.89 0.64
N VAL A 252 18.61 8.41 -0.06
CA VAL A 252 19.96 8.35 0.49
C VAL A 252 20.60 9.73 0.55
N THR A 253 20.46 10.57 -0.48
CA THR A 253 21.13 11.88 -0.55
C THR A 253 20.37 12.99 0.18
N GLY A 254 19.07 12.86 0.35
CA GLY A 254 18.23 13.81 1.06
C GLY A 254 18.44 13.88 2.57
N HIS A 255 19.16 12.92 3.17
CA HIS A 255 19.40 12.81 4.61
C HIS A 255 20.87 12.51 4.89
N ALA A 256 21.58 13.41 5.57
CA ALA A 256 23.03 13.29 5.76
C ALA A 256 23.48 11.97 6.43
N PRO A 257 22.85 11.49 7.54
CA PRO A 257 23.21 10.22 8.15
C PRO A 257 23.01 9.01 7.20
N SER A 258 22.00 9.04 6.34
CA SER A 258 21.75 7.98 5.35
C SER A 258 22.83 7.96 4.27
N ARG A 259 23.28 9.14 3.83
CA ARG A 259 24.40 9.26 2.88
C ARG A 259 25.70 8.70 3.46
N GLU A 260 26.04 9.07 4.71
CA GLU A 260 27.24 8.56 5.40
C GLU A 260 27.18 7.03 5.53
N ALA A 261 26.02 6.48 5.91
CA ALA A 261 25.83 5.04 6.02
C ALA A 261 25.97 4.33 4.65
N ALA A 262 25.40 4.91 3.59
CA ALA A 262 25.52 4.36 2.23
C ALA A 262 26.98 4.37 1.73
N ASP A 263 27.69 5.49 1.93
CA ASP A 263 29.11 5.59 1.58
C ASP A 263 29.95 4.56 2.34
N ALA A 264 29.70 4.37 3.64
CA ALA A 264 30.40 3.37 4.46
C ALA A 264 30.17 1.94 3.94
N VAL A 265 28.91 1.58 3.62
CA VAL A 265 28.54 0.27 3.06
C VAL A 265 29.25 0.05 1.71
N VAL A 266 29.17 1.03 0.82
CA VAL A 266 29.80 0.94 -0.51
C VAL A 266 31.30 0.80 -0.40
N MET A 267 31.95 1.56 0.49
CA MET A 267 33.41 1.45 0.70
C MET A 267 33.81 0.08 1.27
N ALA A 268 33.05 -0.44 2.24
CA ALA A 268 33.31 -1.77 2.79
C ALA A 268 33.16 -2.87 1.74
N ARG A 269 32.12 -2.84 0.91
CA ARG A 269 31.93 -3.81 -0.18
C ARG A 269 32.99 -3.69 -1.27
N LEU A 270 33.39 -2.49 -1.67
CA LEU A 270 34.45 -2.28 -2.65
C LEU A 270 35.82 -2.71 -2.12
N SER A 271 36.13 -2.55 -0.83
CA SER A 271 37.37 -3.03 -0.22
C SER A 271 37.41 -4.55 -0.15
N GLY A 272 36.28 -5.20 0.19
CA GLY A 272 36.14 -6.66 0.15
C GLY A 272 36.34 -7.23 -1.27
N LEU A 273 35.77 -6.56 -2.27
CA LEU A 273 35.97 -6.92 -3.69
C LEU A 273 37.42 -6.79 -4.16
N ARG A 274 38.21 -5.86 -3.60
CA ARG A 274 39.63 -5.70 -3.91
C ARG A 274 40.50 -6.73 -3.18
N ALA A 275 40.12 -7.12 -1.97
CA ALA A 275 40.84 -8.12 -1.19
C ALA A 275 40.76 -9.53 -1.83
N GLY A 276 39.59 -9.89 -2.38
CA GLY A 276 39.39 -11.14 -3.14
C GLY A 276 40.20 -11.18 -4.45
N ALA A 277 40.39 -10.04 -5.13
CA ALA A 277 41.18 -9.96 -6.37
C ALA A 277 42.73 -9.95 -6.18
N GLY A 278 43.20 -9.84 -4.94
CA GLY A 278 44.63 -9.77 -4.61
C GLY A 278 45.22 -11.08 -4.06
N SER A 279 44.47 -12.17 -4.05
CA SER A 279 44.89 -13.49 -3.56
C SER A 279 45.11 -14.51 -4.70
N LEU A 280 45.71 -14.07 -5.82
CA LEU A 280 46.21 -14.93 -6.89
C LEU A 280 47.73 -14.83 -6.93
#